data_1fba9cc4ecd8e3dd25f695912f88e167
#
_entry.id   1fba9cc4ecd8e3dd25f695912f88e167
#
_cell.length_a   1.000
_cell.length_b   1.000
_cell.length_c   1.000
_cell.angle_alpha   90.00
_cell.angle_beta   90.00
_cell.angle_gamma   90.00
#
_symmetry.space_group_name_H-M   'P 1'
#
loop_
_entity.id
_entity.type
_entity.pdbx_description
1 polymer ?
#
loop_
_entity_poly.entity_id
_entity_poly.type
_entity_poly.pdbx_seq_one_letter_code
_entity_poly.pdbx_strand_id
1 'polypeptide(L)'
;IRFVGRRWTENMSDTFQRSCKHWSETSRSEMDQFYALATADYKYLAEAFNWRDWLERRQADVGRRRLKLLDVACGSGKFPEALTQYMSLSDADILPIEYSLLDPSAFSLVEASKSLVYPFETSTQFETTLQNLQCQRGAFDIVWATHALYAVPEVELTGALEVFTHAMANGIGFIAHACEDAHYLQFYRHYLDGFKGGSGTPYTSSEMIMENLQAMGLCVDVMQISYENGVAEDARSQVEGYLQRCLFDDTLDLHAMQQNAITGPYLETCLQDGRWKFKQNVTLFFLTG
;
A
#
# COMPACT_ATOMS: atom_id res chain seq x y z
N ILE A 1 -25.92 -17.23 -19.47
CA ILE A 1 -24.67 -16.42 -19.47
C ILE A 1 -23.60 -17.34 -18.93
N ARG A 2 -22.68 -17.79 -19.82
CA ARG A 2 -21.56 -18.66 -19.43
C ARG A 2 -20.43 -17.77 -18.92
N PHE A 3 -20.05 -17.93 -17.67
CA PHE A 3 -18.79 -17.43 -17.13
C PHE A 3 -17.63 -18.16 -17.81
N VAL A 4 -16.87 -17.45 -18.62
CA VAL A 4 -15.58 -17.92 -19.14
C VAL A 4 -14.54 -17.58 -18.07
N GLY A 5 -14.32 -18.51 -17.17
CA GLY A 5 -13.18 -18.46 -16.24
C GLY A 5 -11.89 -18.66 -17.04
N ARG A 6 -11.22 -17.57 -17.40
CA ARG A 6 -9.83 -17.64 -17.84
C ARG A 6 -8.96 -18.01 -16.65
N ARG A 7 -8.16 -19.05 -16.79
CA ARG A 7 -7.12 -19.44 -15.82
C ARG A 7 -6.07 -18.33 -15.75
N TRP A 8 -6.04 -17.62 -14.64
CA TRP A 8 -5.11 -16.52 -14.35
C TRP A 8 -3.73 -16.99 -13.83
N THR A 9 -3.34 -18.26 -13.99
CA THR A 9 -2.25 -18.90 -13.25
C THR A 9 -0.92 -19.01 -13.98
N GLU A 10 -0.75 -18.49 -15.18
CA GLU A 10 0.46 -18.85 -15.96
C GLU A 10 1.59 -17.80 -16.00
N ASN A 11 1.44 -16.56 -15.42
CA ASN A 11 2.51 -15.55 -15.45
C ASN A 11 2.59 -14.61 -14.22
N MET A 12 1.98 -14.97 -13.10
CA MET A 12 2.08 -14.11 -11.90
C MET A 12 3.37 -14.39 -11.15
N SER A 13 4.11 -13.34 -10.74
CA SER A 13 5.32 -13.51 -9.96
C SER A 13 5.04 -14.23 -8.64
N ASP A 14 6.03 -14.99 -8.15
CA ASP A 14 5.96 -15.69 -6.86
C ASP A 14 5.63 -14.73 -5.70
N THR A 15 6.20 -13.52 -5.74
CA THR A 15 5.95 -12.44 -4.78
C THR A 15 4.48 -12.00 -4.79
N PHE A 16 3.88 -11.83 -5.96
CA PHE A 16 2.48 -11.45 -6.07
C PHE A 16 1.55 -12.56 -5.54
N GLN A 17 1.82 -13.82 -5.88
CA GLN A 17 1.02 -14.96 -5.38
C GLN A 17 1.08 -15.07 -3.86
N ARG A 18 2.26 -14.88 -3.26
CA ARG A 18 2.43 -14.85 -1.80
C ARG A 18 1.69 -13.67 -1.18
N SER A 19 1.78 -12.48 -1.77
CA SER A 19 1.02 -11.31 -1.32
C SER A 19 -0.48 -11.60 -1.27
N CYS A 20 -1.08 -12.10 -2.36
CA CYS A 20 -2.51 -12.44 -2.39
C CYS A 20 -2.91 -13.46 -1.31
N LYS A 21 -2.07 -14.48 -1.06
CA LYS A 21 -2.32 -15.46 0.01
C LYS A 21 -2.31 -14.82 1.39
N HIS A 22 -1.37 -13.92 1.67
CA HIS A 22 -1.26 -13.23 2.96
C HIS A 22 -2.40 -12.26 3.23
N TRP A 23 -3.03 -11.70 2.20
CA TRP A 23 -4.19 -10.82 2.32
C TRP A 23 -5.52 -11.58 2.22
N SER A 24 -5.54 -12.87 2.62
CA SER A 24 -6.74 -13.70 2.65
C SER A 24 -7.30 -13.86 4.06
N GLU A 25 -8.56 -14.27 4.17
CA GLU A 25 -9.22 -14.50 5.46
C GLU A 25 -8.50 -15.52 6.35
N THR A 26 -7.84 -16.52 5.76
CA THR A 26 -7.08 -17.55 6.49
C THR A 26 -5.90 -17.00 7.27
N SER A 27 -5.43 -15.79 6.97
CA SER A 27 -4.29 -15.11 7.60
C SER A 27 -4.73 -13.90 8.45
N ARG A 28 -5.97 -13.88 8.97
CA ARG A 28 -6.50 -12.73 9.74
C ARG A 28 -5.70 -12.44 11.01
N SER A 29 -5.28 -13.46 11.76
CA SER A 29 -4.53 -13.25 13.01
C SER A 29 -3.15 -12.63 12.77
N GLU A 30 -2.51 -13.02 11.68
CA GLU A 30 -1.23 -12.45 11.25
C GLU A 30 -1.39 -11.01 10.75
N MET A 31 -2.52 -10.69 10.13
CA MET A 31 -2.87 -9.30 9.76
C MET A 31 -2.98 -8.40 11.00
N ASP A 32 -3.64 -8.87 12.06
CA ASP A 32 -3.80 -8.10 13.29
C ASP A 32 -2.44 -7.82 13.95
N GLN A 33 -1.53 -8.79 13.95
CA GLN A 33 -0.16 -8.62 14.46
C GLN A 33 0.66 -7.65 13.61
N PHE A 34 0.54 -7.72 12.30
CA PHE A 34 1.20 -6.77 11.40
C PHE A 34 0.70 -5.35 11.64
N TYR A 35 -0.62 -5.15 11.67
CA TYR A 35 -1.19 -3.83 11.87
C TYR A 35 -0.94 -3.25 13.26
N ALA A 36 -0.61 -4.07 14.25
CA ALA A 36 -0.17 -3.57 15.55
C ALA A 36 1.07 -2.67 15.46
N LEU A 37 1.92 -2.86 14.45
CA LEU A 37 3.08 -2.02 14.15
C LEU A 37 2.84 -1.12 12.91
N ALA A 38 2.31 -1.68 11.83
CA ALA A 38 2.16 -0.99 10.54
C ALA A 38 1.05 0.07 10.52
N THR A 39 0.14 0.13 11.50
CA THR A 39 -0.81 1.26 11.60
C THR A 39 -0.11 2.60 11.78
N ALA A 40 1.12 2.61 12.29
CA ALA A 40 1.95 3.80 12.35
C ALA A 40 2.23 4.38 10.96
N ASP A 41 2.40 3.55 9.92
CA ASP A 41 2.63 3.99 8.55
C ASP A 41 1.52 4.92 8.08
N TYR A 42 0.27 4.50 8.27
CA TYR A 42 -0.90 5.27 7.85
C TYR A 42 -1.14 6.51 8.71
N LYS A 43 -0.78 6.46 10.00
CA LYS A 43 -0.78 7.65 10.86
C LYS A 43 0.18 8.71 10.32
N TYR A 44 1.42 8.34 10.03
CA TYR A 44 2.41 9.28 9.50
C TYR A 44 2.01 9.82 8.13
N LEU A 45 1.40 9.01 7.26
CA LEU A 45 0.83 9.48 6.00
C LEU A 45 -0.30 10.48 6.21
N ALA A 46 -1.20 10.22 7.16
CA ALA A 46 -2.30 11.13 7.47
C ALA A 46 -1.79 12.47 8.05
N GLU A 47 -0.80 12.43 8.93
CA GLU A 47 -0.23 13.63 9.56
C GLU A 47 0.75 14.42 8.66
N ALA A 48 1.25 13.81 7.57
CA ALA A 48 2.25 14.43 6.70
C ALA A 48 1.71 15.58 5.86
N PHE A 49 0.41 15.64 5.65
CA PHE A 49 -0.19 16.59 4.70
C PHE A 49 -1.57 17.06 5.20
N ASN A 50 -1.99 18.27 4.82
CA ASN A 50 -3.30 18.78 5.18
C ASN A 50 -4.40 18.23 4.25
N TRP A 51 -4.74 16.96 4.45
CA TRP A 51 -5.73 16.24 3.65
C TRP A 51 -7.11 16.87 3.70
N ARG A 52 -7.50 17.45 4.84
CA ARG A 52 -8.79 18.12 5.00
C ARG A 52 -8.93 19.24 4.00
N ASP A 53 -8.04 20.23 4.05
CA ASP A 53 -8.07 21.37 3.12
C ASP A 53 -7.90 20.92 1.66
N TRP A 54 -7.14 19.85 1.43
CA TRP A 54 -6.94 19.32 0.11
C TRP A 54 -8.23 18.72 -0.47
N LEU A 55 -8.97 17.94 0.30
CA LEU A 55 -10.26 17.36 -0.11
C LEU A 55 -11.33 18.44 -0.31
N GLU A 56 -11.40 19.44 0.60
CA GLU A 56 -12.32 20.56 0.47
C GLU A 56 -12.09 21.33 -0.83
N ARG A 57 -10.79 21.63 -1.14
CA ARG A 57 -10.41 22.27 -2.41
C ARG A 57 -10.77 21.43 -3.62
N ARG A 58 -10.51 20.11 -3.59
CA ARG A 58 -10.88 19.22 -4.71
C ARG A 58 -12.39 19.22 -4.97
N GLN A 59 -13.20 19.21 -3.92
CA GLN A 59 -14.66 19.35 -4.11
C GLN A 59 -15.06 20.71 -4.69
N ALA A 60 -14.41 21.78 -4.27
CA ALA A 60 -14.65 23.09 -4.83
C ALA A 60 -14.30 23.15 -6.33
N ASP A 61 -13.17 22.59 -6.74
CA ASP A 61 -12.69 22.56 -8.13
C ASP A 61 -13.67 21.84 -9.07
N VAL A 62 -14.36 20.81 -8.59
CA VAL A 62 -15.37 20.07 -9.37
C VAL A 62 -16.80 20.63 -9.22
N GLY A 63 -16.96 21.86 -8.71
CA GLY A 63 -18.25 22.52 -8.56
C GLY A 63 -19.05 22.06 -7.35
N ARG A 64 -18.40 21.69 -6.26
CA ARG A 64 -19.01 21.22 -4.99
C ARG A 64 -19.95 20.04 -5.19
N ARG A 65 -19.57 19.07 -5.99
CA ARG A 65 -20.24 17.77 -6.08
C ARG A 65 -19.48 16.71 -5.28
N ARG A 66 -20.08 15.56 -5.10
CA ARG A 66 -19.41 14.39 -4.53
C ARG A 66 -18.20 14.02 -5.40
N LEU A 67 -17.05 13.81 -4.77
CA LEU A 67 -15.86 13.29 -5.43
C LEU A 67 -16.01 11.79 -5.66
N LYS A 68 -15.52 11.31 -6.78
CA LYS A 68 -15.33 9.89 -7.07
C LYS A 68 -13.89 9.54 -6.82
N LEU A 69 -13.64 8.65 -5.88
CA LEU A 69 -12.32 8.22 -5.47
C LEU A 69 -12.15 6.72 -5.71
N LEU A 70 -10.98 6.33 -6.24
CA LEU A 70 -10.54 4.95 -6.33
C LEU A 70 -9.36 4.70 -5.41
N ASP A 71 -9.49 3.74 -4.51
CA ASP A 71 -8.42 3.25 -3.64
C ASP A 71 -7.83 1.95 -4.22
N VAL A 72 -6.59 2.03 -4.69
CA VAL A 72 -5.88 0.95 -5.38
C VAL A 72 -5.17 0.07 -4.36
N ALA A 73 -5.44 -1.23 -4.40
CA ALA A 73 -5.00 -2.23 -3.43
C ALA A 73 -5.34 -1.77 -2.00
N CYS A 74 -6.63 -1.52 -1.79
CA CYS A 74 -7.16 -0.86 -0.60
C CYS A 74 -6.90 -1.62 0.72
N GLY A 75 -6.50 -2.89 0.64
CA GLY A 75 -6.30 -3.74 1.81
C GLY A 75 -7.53 -3.73 2.72
N SER A 76 -7.33 -3.49 4.01
CA SER A 76 -8.42 -3.37 5.00
C SER A 76 -8.89 -1.93 5.27
N GLY A 77 -8.56 -0.97 4.38
CA GLY A 77 -9.02 0.41 4.51
C GLY A 77 -8.29 1.24 5.59
N LYS A 78 -7.01 0.96 5.82
CA LYS A 78 -6.24 1.62 6.91
C LYS A 78 -5.93 3.08 6.64
N PHE A 79 -5.77 3.49 5.39
CA PHE A 79 -5.50 4.90 5.09
C PHE A 79 -6.73 5.80 5.29
N PRO A 80 -7.93 5.51 4.76
CA PRO A 80 -9.11 6.29 5.08
C PRO A 80 -9.47 6.27 6.56
N GLU A 81 -9.23 5.15 7.29
CA GLU A 81 -9.39 5.07 8.75
C GLU A 81 -8.45 6.08 9.44
N ALA A 82 -7.18 6.12 9.07
CA ALA A 82 -6.20 7.07 9.63
C ALA A 82 -6.56 8.53 9.32
N LEU A 83 -7.02 8.83 8.10
CA LEU A 83 -7.46 10.18 7.73
C LEU A 83 -8.64 10.65 8.61
N THR A 84 -9.62 9.80 8.86
CA THR A 84 -10.75 10.16 9.73
C THR A 84 -10.34 10.31 11.18
N GLN A 85 -9.42 9.48 11.64
CA GLN A 85 -8.94 9.49 13.02
C GLN A 85 -8.06 10.70 13.34
N TYR A 86 -7.10 11.04 12.45
CA TYR A 86 -6.05 12.03 12.73
C TYR A 86 -6.33 13.40 12.10
N MET A 87 -7.16 13.49 11.06
CA MET A 87 -7.41 14.75 10.36
C MET A 87 -8.79 15.37 10.64
N SER A 88 -9.56 14.79 11.58
CA SER A 88 -10.90 15.27 11.96
C SER A 88 -11.80 15.55 10.74
N LEU A 89 -11.81 14.63 9.77
CA LEU A 89 -12.56 14.79 8.53
C LEU A 89 -14.08 14.85 8.75
N SER A 90 -14.57 14.29 9.86
CA SER A 90 -15.99 14.38 10.25
C SER A 90 -16.48 15.81 10.49
N ASP A 91 -15.56 16.71 10.84
CA ASP A 91 -15.86 18.12 11.13
C ASP A 91 -15.61 19.04 9.92
N ALA A 92 -15.19 18.47 8.80
CA ALA A 92 -14.88 19.21 7.57
C ALA A 92 -16.17 19.56 6.77
N ASP A 93 -16.13 20.66 6.03
CA ASP A 93 -17.17 21.01 5.05
C ASP A 93 -16.97 20.21 3.74
N ILE A 94 -16.99 18.88 3.88
CA ILE A 94 -16.77 17.92 2.80
C ILE A 94 -18.10 17.20 2.54
N LEU A 95 -18.56 17.18 1.29
CA LEU A 95 -19.64 16.30 0.88
C LEU A 95 -19.19 14.84 0.90
N PRO A 96 -20.10 13.89 1.09
CA PRO A 96 -19.75 12.48 1.00
C PRO A 96 -18.96 12.15 -0.26
N ILE A 97 -17.91 11.34 -0.13
CA ILE A 97 -17.04 10.90 -1.20
C ILE A 97 -17.46 9.49 -1.64
N GLU A 98 -17.75 9.31 -2.93
CA GLU A 98 -18.00 8.01 -3.54
C GLU A 98 -16.70 7.22 -3.60
N TYR A 99 -16.48 6.37 -2.59
CA TYR A 99 -15.24 5.64 -2.38
C TYR A 99 -15.31 4.26 -3.00
N SER A 100 -14.59 4.10 -4.13
CA SER A 100 -14.46 2.83 -4.83
C SER A 100 -13.22 2.09 -4.34
N LEU A 101 -13.35 0.79 -4.14
CA LEU A 101 -12.32 -0.10 -3.61
C LEU A 101 -11.81 -1.02 -4.71
N LEU A 102 -10.50 -1.13 -4.87
CA LEU A 102 -9.87 -2.09 -5.77
C LEU A 102 -8.86 -2.92 -4.99
N ASP A 103 -9.05 -4.23 -4.98
CA ASP A 103 -8.14 -5.20 -4.38
C ASP A 103 -8.37 -6.59 -5.01
N PRO A 104 -7.34 -7.40 -5.27
CA PRO A 104 -7.53 -8.77 -5.76
C PRO A 104 -8.13 -9.71 -4.70
N SER A 105 -8.18 -9.30 -3.43
CA SER A 105 -8.73 -10.07 -2.31
C SER A 105 -10.17 -9.62 -1.99
N ALA A 106 -11.14 -10.50 -2.23
CA ALA A 106 -12.53 -10.27 -1.80
C ALA A 106 -12.64 -10.01 -0.29
N PHE A 107 -11.79 -10.66 0.51
CA PHE A 107 -11.71 -10.44 1.95
C PHE A 107 -11.30 -8.99 2.28
N SER A 108 -10.25 -8.47 1.63
CA SER A 108 -9.79 -7.08 1.79
C SER A 108 -10.92 -6.09 1.45
N LEU A 109 -11.62 -6.30 0.34
CA LEU A 109 -12.73 -5.44 -0.08
C LEU A 109 -13.85 -5.37 0.98
N VAL A 110 -14.19 -6.52 1.57
CA VAL A 110 -15.20 -6.60 2.65
C VAL A 110 -14.75 -5.87 3.90
N GLU A 111 -13.50 -6.07 4.33
CA GLU A 111 -12.96 -5.40 5.52
C GLU A 111 -12.84 -3.88 5.30
N ALA A 112 -12.31 -3.46 4.15
CA ALA A 112 -12.22 -2.04 3.81
C ALA A 112 -13.60 -1.38 3.78
N SER A 113 -14.59 -2.02 3.14
CA SER A 113 -15.95 -1.49 3.09
C SER A 113 -16.58 -1.29 4.48
N LYS A 114 -16.28 -2.17 5.44
CA LYS A 114 -16.78 -2.06 6.82
C LYS A 114 -16.07 -0.96 7.62
N SER A 115 -14.81 -0.66 7.30
CA SER A 115 -14.01 0.35 8.02
C SER A 115 -14.32 1.78 7.59
N LEU A 116 -14.92 1.97 6.40
CA LEU A 116 -15.23 3.30 5.89
C LEU A 116 -16.29 3.99 6.75
N VAL A 117 -15.98 5.23 7.13
CA VAL A 117 -16.90 6.14 7.83
C VAL A 117 -16.91 7.50 7.11
N TYR A 118 -17.90 8.33 7.41
CA TYR A 118 -17.98 9.67 6.83
C TYR A 118 -16.64 10.43 6.88
N PRO A 119 -16.21 11.07 5.80
CA PRO A 119 -16.93 11.38 4.55
C PRO A 119 -16.86 10.27 3.47
N PHE A 120 -16.21 9.14 3.73
CA PHE A 120 -16.02 8.06 2.77
C PHE A 120 -17.24 7.12 2.77
N GLU A 121 -17.90 6.99 1.64
CA GLU A 121 -19.03 6.09 1.44
C GLU A 121 -18.69 5.06 0.37
N THR A 122 -18.78 3.77 0.71
CA THR A 122 -18.52 2.68 -0.24
C THR A 122 -19.38 2.85 -1.49
N SER A 123 -18.73 2.83 -2.65
CA SER A 123 -19.37 2.88 -3.97
C SER A 123 -19.16 1.55 -4.70
N THR A 124 -18.24 1.48 -5.66
CA THR A 124 -17.98 0.28 -6.45
C THR A 124 -16.82 -0.52 -5.85
N GLN A 125 -16.93 -1.85 -5.89
CA GLN A 125 -15.86 -2.77 -5.51
C GLN A 125 -15.36 -3.51 -6.75
N PHE A 126 -14.04 -3.48 -6.96
CA PHE A 126 -13.36 -4.14 -8.07
C PHE A 126 -12.46 -5.25 -7.50
N GLU A 127 -12.91 -6.50 -7.58
CA GLU A 127 -12.09 -7.67 -7.22
C GLU A 127 -11.14 -8.00 -8.37
N THR A 128 -10.08 -7.20 -8.48
CA THR A 128 -9.10 -7.32 -9.56
C THR A 128 -7.79 -6.63 -9.18
N THR A 129 -6.75 -6.80 -10.00
CA THR A 129 -5.50 -6.05 -9.90
C THR A 129 -5.60 -4.72 -10.65
N LEU A 130 -4.71 -3.77 -10.33
CA LEU A 130 -4.63 -2.49 -11.05
C LEU A 130 -4.44 -2.70 -12.57
N GLN A 131 -3.53 -3.61 -12.95
CA GLN A 131 -3.22 -3.90 -14.36
C GLN A 131 -4.44 -4.40 -15.15
N ASN A 132 -5.41 -5.01 -14.47
CA ASN A 132 -6.61 -5.58 -15.07
C ASN A 132 -7.86 -4.72 -14.85
N LEU A 133 -7.74 -3.56 -14.22
CA LEU A 133 -8.87 -2.65 -14.03
C LEU A 133 -9.40 -2.18 -15.39
N GLN A 134 -10.70 -2.33 -15.57
CA GLN A 134 -11.40 -1.79 -16.74
C GLN A 134 -12.35 -0.68 -16.29
N CYS A 135 -12.05 0.53 -16.70
CA CYS A 135 -12.88 1.70 -16.42
C CYS A 135 -12.83 2.69 -17.59
N GLN A 136 -13.75 3.63 -17.61
CA GLN A 136 -13.67 4.75 -18.54
C GLN A 136 -12.51 5.68 -18.18
N ARG A 137 -11.92 6.33 -19.19
CA ARG A 137 -10.89 7.36 -18.96
C ARG A 137 -11.48 8.46 -18.09
N GLY A 138 -10.78 8.79 -16.99
CA GLY A 138 -11.23 9.81 -16.04
C GLY A 138 -12.48 9.43 -15.27
N ALA A 139 -12.67 8.14 -15.00
CA ALA A 139 -13.79 7.65 -14.19
C ALA A 139 -13.78 8.20 -12.76
N PHE A 140 -12.60 8.60 -12.27
CA PHE A 140 -12.38 9.06 -10.90
C PHE A 140 -11.73 10.44 -10.85
N ASP A 141 -12.18 11.27 -9.90
CA ASP A 141 -11.59 12.58 -9.61
C ASP A 141 -10.29 12.45 -8.84
N ILE A 142 -10.18 11.38 -8.05
CA ILE A 142 -9.01 11.02 -7.26
C ILE A 142 -8.73 9.53 -7.43
N VAL A 143 -7.48 9.18 -7.73
CA VAL A 143 -6.98 7.81 -7.64
C VAL A 143 -5.79 7.81 -6.69
N TRP A 144 -5.80 6.97 -5.68
CA TRP A 144 -4.66 6.83 -4.80
C TRP A 144 -4.21 5.39 -4.61
N ALA A 145 -2.93 5.22 -4.26
CA ALA A 145 -2.29 3.95 -3.97
C ALA A 145 -1.33 4.13 -2.79
N THR A 146 -1.69 3.61 -1.62
CA THR A 146 -0.89 3.75 -0.40
C THR A 146 -0.28 2.42 0.00
N HIS A 147 1.06 2.31 -0.09
CA HIS A 147 1.78 1.06 0.15
C HIS A 147 1.28 -0.12 -0.69
N ALA A 148 0.86 0.16 -1.92
CA ALA A 148 0.06 -0.75 -2.74
C ALA A 148 0.85 -1.50 -3.83
N LEU A 149 1.98 -0.94 -4.32
CA LEU A 149 2.59 -1.39 -5.57
C LEU A 149 3.81 -2.32 -5.38
N TYR A 150 4.12 -2.76 -4.17
CA TYR A 150 5.32 -3.57 -3.88
C TYR A 150 5.44 -4.85 -4.70
N ALA A 151 4.34 -5.55 -4.89
CA ALA A 151 4.30 -6.83 -5.58
C ALA A 151 4.07 -6.71 -7.10
N VAL A 152 4.00 -5.49 -7.65
CA VAL A 152 3.94 -5.27 -9.10
C VAL A 152 5.33 -5.48 -9.68
N PRO A 153 5.55 -6.45 -10.57
CA PRO A 153 6.86 -6.65 -11.17
C PRO A 153 7.30 -5.43 -12.00
N GLU A 154 8.62 -5.17 -12.04
CA GLU A 154 9.20 -4.06 -12.80
C GLU A 154 8.69 -4.02 -14.25
N VAL A 155 8.63 -5.18 -14.90
CA VAL A 155 8.18 -5.31 -16.31
C VAL A 155 6.71 -4.96 -16.52
N GLU A 156 5.91 -4.92 -15.46
CA GLU A 156 4.48 -4.58 -15.49
C GLU A 156 4.20 -3.17 -14.94
N LEU A 157 5.19 -2.54 -14.31
CA LEU A 157 5.00 -1.29 -13.57
C LEU A 157 4.52 -0.15 -14.48
N THR A 158 5.13 0.02 -15.65
CA THR A 158 4.70 1.04 -16.62
C THR A 158 3.22 0.84 -16.98
N GLY A 159 2.82 -0.38 -17.34
CA GLY A 159 1.43 -0.67 -17.69
C GLY A 159 0.45 -0.45 -16.53
N ALA A 160 0.86 -0.78 -15.30
CA ALA A 160 0.06 -0.49 -14.11
C ALA A 160 -0.13 1.02 -13.90
N LEU A 161 0.93 1.81 -14.06
CA LEU A 161 0.86 3.28 -13.95
C LEU A 161 0.07 3.91 -15.09
N GLU A 162 0.10 3.35 -16.31
CA GLU A 162 -0.77 3.78 -17.41
C GLU A 162 -2.26 3.56 -17.08
N VAL A 163 -2.62 2.43 -16.47
CA VAL A 163 -4.01 2.19 -16.01
C VAL A 163 -4.38 3.16 -14.88
N PHE A 164 -3.49 3.39 -13.94
CA PHE A 164 -3.68 4.37 -12.86
C PHE A 164 -3.99 5.77 -13.41
N THR A 165 -3.16 6.25 -14.34
CA THR A 165 -3.32 7.57 -14.96
C THR A 165 -4.53 7.64 -15.89
N HIS A 166 -4.87 6.54 -16.59
CA HIS A 166 -6.10 6.44 -17.37
C HIS A 166 -7.35 6.60 -16.48
N ALA A 167 -7.36 5.96 -15.32
CA ALA A 167 -8.49 6.02 -14.39
C ALA A 167 -8.73 7.43 -13.84
N MET A 168 -7.66 8.18 -13.56
CA MET A 168 -7.76 9.57 -13.05
C MET A 168 -7.92 10.61 -14.16
N ALA A 169 -7.34 10.40 -15.36
CA ALA A 169 -7.29 11.33 -16.49
C ALA A 169 -6.98 12.78 -16.09
N ASN A 170 -7.98 13.66 -16.06
CA ASN A 170 -7.86 15.07 -15.65
C ASN A 170 -8.03 15.27 -14.13
N GLY A 171 -8.09 14.20 -13.38
CA GLY A 171 -8.16 14.21 -11.92
C GLY A 171 -6.79 14.32 -11.27
N ILE A 172 -6.69 13.81 -10.05
CA ILE A 172 -5.46 13.81 -9.27
C ILE A 172 -5.12 12.39 -8.85
N GLY A 173 -3.84 12.02 -9.03
CA GLY A 173 -3.26 10.81 -8.49
C GLY A 173 -2.48 11.09 -7.21
N PHE A 174 -2.54 10.14 -6.27
CA PHE A 174 -1.69 10.13 -5.09
C PHE A 174 -1.10 8.74 -4.91
N ILE A 175 0.23 8.67 -4.81
CA ILE A 175 0.94 7.41 -4.52
C ILE A 175 1.84 7.65 -3.31
N ALA A 176 1.76 6.80 -2.29
CA ALA A 176 2.71 6.75 -1.19
C ALA A 176 3.42 5.40 -1.22
N HIS A 177 4.76 5.43 -1.34
CA HIS A 177 5.53 4.22 -1.53
C HIS A 177 6.91 4.30 -0.86
N ALA A 178 7.39 3.18 -0.33
CA ALA A 178 8.67 3.13 0.37
C ALA A 178 9.86 3.26 -0.61
N CYS A 179 10.89 3.97 -0.14
CA CYS A 179 12.17 4.12 -0.83
C CYS A 179 13.00 2.85 -0.72
N GLU A 180 14.02 2.71 -1.56
CA GLU A 180 14.93 1.54 -1.56
C GLU A 180 15.62 1.30 -0.22
N ASP A 181 15.87 2.36 0.56
CA ASP A 181 16.50 2.31 1.88
C ASP A 181 15.52 2.11 3.05
N ALA A 182 14.22 2.02 2.78
CA ALA A 182 13.22 1.71 3.79
C ALA A 182 13.33 0.25 4.26
N HIS A 183 12.96 0.00 5.52
CA HIS A 183 13.00 -1.33 6.12
C HIS A 183 12.28 -2.39 5.26
N TYR A 184 11.09 -2.08 4.74
CA TYR A 184 10.33 -3.04 3.92
C TYR A 184 11.14 -3.58 2.73
N LEU A 185 11.81 -2.70 1.98
CA LEU A 185 12.57 -3.11 0.80
C LEU A 185 13.90 -3.75 1.18
N GLN A 186 14.60 -3.18 2.16
CA GLN A 186 15.88 -3.70 2.63
C GLN A 186 15.71 -5.12 3.20
N PHE A 187 14.74 -5.32 4.08
CA PHE A 187 14.53 -6.62 4.72
C PHE A 187 14.06 -7.67 3.72
N TYR A 188 13.18 -7.31 2.77
CA TYR A 188 12.75 -8.23 1.72
C TYR A 188 13.90 -8.64 0.80
N ARG A 189 14.81 -7.74 0.47
CA ARG A 189 16.02 -8.04 -0.31
C ARG A 189 16.92 -9.03 0.44
N HIS A 190 17.19 -8.77 1.71
CA HIS A 190 17.95 -9.69 2.56
C HIS A 190 17.28 -11.07 2.69
N TYR A 191 15.97 -11.13 2.73
CA TYR A 191 15.23 -12.39 2.71
C TYR A 191 15.43 -13.16 1.41
N LEU A 192 15.33 -12.51 0.27
CA LEU A 192 15.58 -13.18 -1.02
C LEU A 192 16.98 -13.77 -1.06
N ASP A 193 17.99 -13.03 -0.63
CA ASP A 193 19.37 -13.51 -0.59
C ASP A 193 19.57 -14.63 0.44
N GLY A 194 19.04 -14.48 1.65
CA GLY A 194 19.26 -15.38 2.77
C GLY A 194 18.45 -16.68 2.74
N PHE A 195 17.23 -16.64 2.21
CA PHE A 195 16.32 -17.79 2.25
C PHE A 195 15.91 -18.30 0.87
N LYS A 196 16.08 -17.51 -0.19
CA LYS A 196 15.70 -17.91 -1.56
C LYS A 196 16.89 -17.99 -2.50
N GLY A 197 18.13 -17.86 -1.98
CA GLY A 197 19.37 -17.93 -2.79
C GLY A 197 19.44 -16.85 -3.88
N GLY A 198 18.91 -15.67 -3.61
CA GLY A 198 18.84 -14.56 -4.56
C GLY A 198 17.72 -14.71 -5.61
N SER A 199 16.88 -15.73 -5.49
CA SER A 199 15.76 -15.96 -6.41
C SER A 199 14.49 -15.24 -5.94
N GLY A 200 13.65 -14.84 -6.89
CA GLY A 200 12.37 -14.18 -6.63
C GLY A 200 12.31 -12.77 -7.21
N THR A 201 11.12 -12.18 -7.20
CA THR A 201 10.90 -10.82 -7.70
C THR A 201 11.08 -9.82 -6.56
N PRO A 202 12.06 -8.90 -6.62
CA PRO A 202 12.21 -7.83 -5.64
C PRO A 202 10.95 -6.97 -5.56
N TYR A 203 10.78 -6.27 -4.43
CA TYR A 203 9.74 -5.25 -4.33
C TYR A 203 10.05 -4.06 -5.23
N THR A 204 9.01 -3.52 -5.84
CA THR A 204 9.06 -2.20 -6.49
C THR A 204 9.37 -1.14 -5.45
N SER A 205 10.22 -0.17 -5.78
CA SER A 205 10.57 0.97 -4.94
C SER A 205 9.95 2.28 -5.43
N SER A 206 9.98 3.30 -4.57
CA SER A 206 9.54 4.64 -4.97
C SER A 206 10.40 5.25 -6.07
N GLU A 207 11.68 4.90 -6.12
CA GLU A 207 12.63 5.33 -7.17
C GLU A 207 12.20 4.76 -8.52
N MET A 208 11.86 3.47 -8.60
CA MET A 208 11.36 2.85 -9.82
C MET A 208 10.02 3.47 -10.28
N ILE A 209 9.13 3.80 -9.34
CA ILE A 209 7.89 4.51 -9.66
C ILE A 209 8.20 5.88 -10.25
N MET A 210 9.11 6.65 -9.64
CA MET A 210 9.52 7.97 -10.14
C MET A 210 10.08 7.89 -11.55
N GLU A 211 10.99 6.96 -11.81
CA GLU A 211 11.59 6.77 -13.15
C GLU A 211 10.52 6.49 -14.21
N ASN A 212 9.56 5.63 -13.90
CA ASN A 212 8.45 5.32 -14.81
C ASN A 212 7.55 6.53 -15.05
N LEU A 213 7.16 7.26 -13.99
CA LEU A 213 6.33 8.46 -14.12
C LEU A 213 7.01 9.55 -14.97
N GLN A 214 8.33 9.74 -14.77
CA GLN A 214 9.14 10.67 -15.58
C GLN A 214 9.23 10.22 -17.05
N ALA A 215 9.44 8.92 -17.29
CA ALA A 215 9.47 8.36 -18.65
C ALA A 215 8.12 8.50 -19.38
N MET A 216 7.00 8.49 -18.65
CA MET A 216 5.67 8.78 -19.16
C MET A 216 5.43 10.29 -19.40
N GLY A 217 6.36 11.17 -19.04
CA GLY A 217 6.26 12.63 -19.22
C GLY A 217 5.28 13.30 -18.25
N LEU A 218 4.99 12.69 -17.11
CA LEU A 218 4.04 13.23 -16.13
C LEU A 218 4.70 14.29 -15.23
N CYS A 219 3.95 15.35 -14.93
CA CYS A 219 4.29 16.29 -13.86
C CYS A 219 3.94 15.67 -12.50
N VAL A 220 4.93 15.60 -11.61
CA VAL A 220 4.78 14.98 -10.30
C VAL A 220 5.37 15.90 -9.23
N ASP A 221 4.54 16.32 -8.29
CA ASP A 221 5.01 16.95 -7.06
C ASP A 221 5.38 15.87 -6.06
N VAL A 222 6.51 16.03 -5.38
CA VAL A 222 7.09 15.01 -4.52
C VAL A 222 7.33 15.54 -3.12
N MET A 223 6.95 14.74 -2.13
CA MET A 223 7.29 14.94 -0.72
C MET A 223 7.91 13.65 -0.16
N GLN A 224 8.85 13.77 0.74
CA GLN A 224 9.41 12.63 1.46
C GLN A 224 9.10 12.74 2.94
N ILE A 225 8.77 11.60 3.55
CA ILE A 225 8.62 11.45 4.99
C ILE A 225 9.50 10.32 5.51
N SER A 226 9.95 10.47 6.74
CA SER A 226 10.77 9.46 7.42
C SER A 226 10.22 9.24 8.82
N TYR A 227 10.05 7.98 9.22
CA TYR A 227 9.55 7.60 10.53
C TYR A 227 10.08 6.22 10.95
N GLU A 228 9.83 5.84 12.18
CA GLU A 228 10.21 4.54 12.71
C GLU A 228 8.99 3.80 13.26
N ASN A 229 8.81 2.57 12.82
CA ASN A 229 7.92 1.62 13.49
C ASN A 229 8.73 0.92 14.57
N GLY A 230 8.29 0.96 15.81
CA GLY A 230 9.11 0.42 16.89
C GLY A 230 8.32 -0.14 18.05
N VAL A 231 8.87 -1.22 18.64
CA VAL A 231 8.27 -1.96 19.74
C VAL A 231 9.37 -2.39 20.73
N ALA A 232 9.01 -2.69 21.98
CA ALA A 232 9.94 -3.18 22.97
C ALA A 232 10.58 -4.52 22.51
N GLU A 233 11.83 -4.76 22.92
CA GLU A 233 12.59 -5.96 22.54
C GLU A 233 11.89 -7.27 22.92
N ASP A 234 11.18 -7.30 24.02
CA ASP A 234 10.47 -8.46 24.54
C ASP A 234 9.13 -8.76 23.85
N ALA A 235 8.64 -7.85 23.00
CA ALA A 235 7.41 -8.04 22.21
C ALA A 235 7.63 -8.97 21.00
N ARG A 236 8.28 -10.12 21.20
CA ARG A 236 8.79 -11.00 20.14
C ARG A 236 7.73 -11.46 19.15
N SER A 237 6.52 -11.80 19.59
CA SER A 237 5.45 -12.28 18.70
C SER A 237 4.93 -11.16 17.77
N GLN A 238 4.91 -9.89 18.25
CA GLN A 238 4.56 -8.76 17.40
C GLN A 238 5.62 -8.52 16.32
N VAL A 239 6.90 -8.59 16.71
CA VAL A 239 8.03 -8.47 15.78
C VAL A 239 7.99 -9.58 14.74
N GLU A 240 7.80 -10.83 15.16
CA GLU A 240 7.71 -11.99 14.26
C GLU A 240 6.59 -11.82 13.23
N GLY A 241 5.38 -11.54 13.67
CA GLY A 241 4.24 -11.33 12.77
C GLY A 241 4.43 -10.14 11.83
N TYR A 242 5.05 -9.05 12.31
CA TYR A 242 5.41 -7.92 11.45
C TYR A 242 6.42 -8.30 10.37
N LEU A 243 7.50 -8.97 10.74
CA LEU A 243 8.55 -9.39 9.80
C LEU A 243 8.03 -10.42 8.79
N GLN A 244 7.26 -11.42 9.23
CA GLN A 244 6.63 -12.41 8.35
C GLN A 244 5.77 -11.73 7.27
N ARG A 245 5.04 -10.68 7.65
CA ARG A 245 4.21 -9.93 6.70
C ARG A 245 5.04 -9.11 5.73
N CYS A 246 6.14 -8.51 6.19
CA CYS A 246 7.09 -7.84 5.30
C CYS A 246 7.65 -8.79 4.22
N LEU A 247 7.69 -10.09 4.50
CA LEU A 247 8.23 -11.12 3.60
C LEU A 247 7.15 -11.86 2.79
N PHE A 248 5.88 -11.74 3.16
CA PHE A 248 4.80 -12.63 2.73
C PHE A 248 5.16 -14.11 2.94
N ASP A 249 5.80 -14.42 4.08
CA ASP A 249 6.24 -15.77 4.43
C ASP A 249 6.07 -16.01 5.95
N ASP A 250 4.98 -16.69 6.32
CA ASP A 250 4.62 -17.05 7.69
C ASP A 250 5.26 -18.36 8.19
N THR A 251 6.10 -18.99 7.35
CA THR A 251 6.79 -20.22 7.69
C THR A 251 8.10 -19.98 8.44
N LEU A 252 8.58 -18.74 8.48
CA LEU A 252 9.82 -18.34 9.14
C LEU A 252 9.53 -17.70 10.49
N ASP A 253 10.04 -18.29 11.56
CA ASP A 253 10.01 -17.67 12.87
C ASP A 253 11.12 -16.63 13.05
N LEU A 254 10.98 -15.77 14.07
CA LEU A 254 11.95 -14.71 14.36
C LEU A 254 13.35 -15.30 14.64
N HIS A 255 13.43 -16.49 15.26
CA HIS A 255 14.70 -17.13 15.56
C HIS A 255 15.43 -17.52 14.26
N ALA A 256 14.74 -18.14 13.31
CA ALA A 256 15.32 -18.49 12.02
C ALA A 256 15.81 -17.23 11.26
N MET A 257 15.04 -16.13 11.28
CA MET A 257 15.43 -14.88 10.67
C MET A 257 16.69 -14.27 11.32
N GLN A 258 16.80 -14.36 12.66
CA GLN A 258 17.97 -13.87 13.41
C GLN A 258 19.21 -14.76 13.24
N GLN A 259 19.06 -16.06 13.04
CA GLN A 259 20.18 -17.00 12.86
C GLN A 259 20.70 -17.04 11.42
N ASN A 260 19.95 -16.54 10.46
CA ASN A 260 20.40 -16.53 9.06
C ASN A 260 21.56 -15.56 8.87
N ALA A 261 22.58 -15.97 8.10
CA ALA A 261 23.82 -15.23 7.92
C ALA A 261 23.65 -13.86 7.20
N ILE A 262 22.49 -13.64 6.56
CA ILE A 262 22.20 -12.41 5.82
C ILE A 262 21.17 -11.55 6.57
N THR A 263 20.04 -12.12 6.96
CA THR A 263 18.99 -11.37 7.67
C THR A 263 19.34 -11.09 9.13
N GLY A 264 20.11 -11.96 9.79
CA GLY A 264 20.50 -11.78 11.19
C GLY A 264 21.26 -10.47 11.45
N PRO A 265 22.40 -10.22 10.78
CA PRO A 265 23.14 -8.98 10.93
C PRO A 265 22.31 -7.72 10.63
N TYR A 266 21.40 -7.77 9.65
CA TYR A 266 20.47 -6.68 9.39
C TYR A 266 19.51 -6.45 10.56
N LEU A 267 18.90 -7.51 11.08
CA LEU A 267 18.00 -7.41 12.22
C LEU A 267 18.69 -6.92 13.51
N GLU A 268 19.98 -7.26 13.71
CA GLU A 268 20.78 -6.70 14.78
C GLU A 268 20.88 -5.17 14.72
N THR A 269 20.97 -4.60 13.51
CA THR A 269 20.96 -3.14 13.34
C THR A 269 19.61 -2.50 13.68
N CYS A 270 18.52 -3.27 13.58
CA CYS A 270 17.19 -2.82 13.95
C CYS A 270 16.91 -2.88 15.45
N LEU A 271 17.75 -3.57 16.24
CA LEU A 271 17.62 -3.65 17.70
C LEU A 271 18.54 -2.63 18.35
N GLN A 272 17.97 -1.58 18.92
CA GLN A 272 18.71 -0.48 19.53
C GLN A 272 18.06 -0.07 20.85
N ASP A 273 18.86 0.09 21.92
CA ASP A 273 18.43 0.56 23.25
C ASP A 273 17.26 -0.28 23.82
N GLY A 274 17.28 -1.60 23.63
CA GLY A 274 16.21 -2.50 24.10
C GLY A 274 14.89 -2.36 23.34
N ARG A 275 14.93 -1.82 22.13
CA ARG A 275 13.77 -1.66 21.25
C ARG A 275 14.09 -2.07 19.81
N TRP A 276 13.14 -2.70 19.19
CA TRP A 276 13.11 -2.83 17.72
C TRP A 276 12.74 -1.50 17.10
N LYS A 277 13.48 -1.08 16.08
CA LYS A 277 13.27 0.16 15.33
C LYS A 277 13.37 -0.16 13.84
N PHE A 278 12.25 -0.07 13.15
CA PHE A 278 12.16 -0.32 11.72
C PHE A 278 11.97 1.01 10.99
N LYS A 279 13.06 1.55 10.47
CA LYS A 279 13.05 2.85 9.80
C LYS A 279 12.36 2.74 8.44
N GLN A 280 11.43 3.65 8.21
CA GLN A 280 10.74 3.81 6.93
C GLN A 280 11.07 5.18 6.33
N ASN A 281 11.44 5.17 5.06
CA ASN A 281 11.51 6.34 4.21
C ASN A 281 10.47 6.15 3.11
N VAL A 282 9.56 7.11 2.95
CA VAL A 282 8.42 6.99 2.04
C VAL A 282 8.35 8.23 1.17
N THR A 283 8.20 8.03 -0.13
CA THR A 283 7.94 9.10 -1.09
C THR A 283 6.45 9.19 -1.36
N LEU A 284 5.94 10.41 -1.29
CA LEU A 284 4.57 10.78 -1.63
C LEU A 284 4.60 11.48 -2.99
N PHE A 285 3.89 10.94 -3.95
CA PHE A 285 3.76 11.48 -5.30
C PHE A 285 2.37 12.06 -5.47
N PHE A 286 2.29 13.30 -5.91
CA PHE A 286 1.04 13.94 -6.31
C PHE A 286 1.08 14.18 -7.83
N LEU A 287 0.20 13.50 -8.55
CA LEU A 287 0.11 13.56 -10.00
C LEU A 287 -1.08 14.43 -10.40
N THR A 288 -0.86 15.31 -11.38
CA THR A 288 -1.94 16.06 -12.03
C THR A 288 -2.06 15.57 -13.47
N GLY A 289 -3.29 15.34 -13.91
CA GLY A 289 -3.59 14.88 -15.26
C GLY A 289 -3.57 15.99 -16.30
#